data_5c4cec7495d6f07672ba5ef800b98b02
#
_entry.id   5c4cec7495d6f07672ba5ef800b98b02
#
_cell.length_a   1.000
_cell.length_b   1.000
_cell.length_c   1.000
_cell.angle_alpha   90.00
_cell.angle_beta   90.00
_cell.angle_gamma   90.00
#
_symmetry.space_group_name_H-M   'P 1'
#
loop_
_entity.id
_entity.type
_entity.pdbx_description
1 polymer ?
#
loop_
_entity_poly.entity_id
_entity_poly.type
_entity_poly.pdbx_seq_one_letter_code
_entity_poly.pdbx_strand_id
1 'polypeptide(L)'
;MRHMKSTVTGTLQEKNGRFYMVLRIPDSTGKLHQKWVSTGLPVQGNQRRAKQLLDAKLVELQADYDRRSRQAGWAVAEVGEVPFDEVVRRWMTRKRAEVAPSTFEGYEHITARLLPYFRKLDLTMDEISPTVLESYCEFLSDAGLSANTVQHHLALIRSVFNDEIRNGAPILNPVKCVKAPRVEMFQGETLSVKQIGQLFRLFEGDPIEDIIRIGVIYGLRRSEILGLRWSDIDFETGTLQIRHKVAEVRINGKRQLVRSNDLKTEASRRAFPLSDDIRQRLKRRKAQIEENRAKKRRYRTADADYVFVDANGKLLSPEYVSDHFRWRIAHSDLPKIRFHGLRHTCATLLLHEGCSLREIQSYLGHASYLTTTRYAHIDAHSKEHALEIMSAVLNVDQNN
;
A
#
# COMPACT_ATOMS: atom_id res chain seq x y z
N MET A 1 13.31 -10.84 -16.54
CA MET A 1 12.72 -11.19 -17.86
C MET A 1 12.02 -9.96 -18.40
N ARG A 2 12.38 -9.51 -19.62
CA ARG A 2 11.76 -8.35 -20.28
C ARG A 2 10.32 -8.68 -20.63
N HIS A 3 9.38 -7.81 -20.27
CA HIS A 3 7.96 -7.95 -20.57
C HIS A 3 7.73 -8.05 -22.10
N MET A 4 7.16 -9.15 -22.55
CA MET A 4 6.69 -9.29 -23.94
C MET A 4 5.48 -8.37 -24.13
N LYS A 5 5.56 -7.43 -25.07
CA LYS A 5 4.40 -6.68 -25.54
C LYS A 5 3.66 -7.54 -26.55
N SER A 6 2.52 -8.08 -26.18
CA SER A 6 1.72 -9.01 -26.97
C SER A 6 0.75 -8.34 -27.97
N THR A 7 0.70 -7.02 -28.00
CA THR A 7 -0.30 -6.29 -28.81
C THR A 7 0.37 -5.55 -29.95
N VAL A 8 -0.13 -5.77 -31.16
CA VAL A 8 0.21 -5.02 -32.34
C VAL A 8 -0.43 -3.64 -32.24
N THR A 9 0.36 -2.59 -32.39
CA THR A 9 -0.13 -1.19 -32.33
C THR A 9 0.30 -0.44 -33.59
N GLY A 10 -0.41 0.64 -33.91
CA GLY A 10 -0.04 1.47 -35.04
C GLY A 10 -0.60 2.87 -34.94
N THR A 11 0.01 3.77 -35.70
CA THR A 11 -0.39 5.16 -35.84
C THR A 11 -0.33 5.58 -37.30
N LEU A 12 -1.14 6.56 -37.70
CA LEU A 12 -0.98 7.22 -39.00
C LEU A 12 0.06 8.33 -38.90
N GLN A 13 0.90 8.41 -39.92
CA GLN A 13 1.81 9.54 -40.13
C GLN A 13 1.74 10.04 -41.55
N GLU A 14 1.98 11.31 -41.72
CA GLU A 14 2.01 11.97 -43.02
C GLU A 14 3.47 12.09 -43.51
N LYS A 15 3.73 11.65 -44.72
CA LYS A 15 5.03 11.75 -45.34
C LYS A 15 4.85 11.97 -46.84
N ASN A 16 5.51 12.97 -47.41
CA ASN A 16 5.45 13.33 -48.85
C ASN A 16 4.02 13.45 -49.38
N GLY A 17 3.12 14.09 -48.60
CA GLY A 17 1.73 14.32 -48.98
C GLY A 17 0.82 13.08 -49.00
N ARG A 18 1.27 11.98 -48.40
CA ARG A 18 0.49 10.72 -48.30
C ARG A 18 0.49 10.19 -46.86
N PHE A 19 -0.58 9.44 -46.52
CA PHE A 19 -0.67 8.71 -45.26
C PHE A 19 0.16 7.43 -45.27
N TYR A 20 0.88 7.18 -44.17
CA TYR A 20 1.57 5.94 -43.88
C TYR A 20 1.10 5.37 -42.54
N MET A 21 0.92 4.06 -42.48
CA MET A 21 0.70 3.32 -41.25
C MET A 21 2.06 2.99 -40.64
N VAL A 22 2.30 3.44 -39.42
CA VAL A 22 3.50 3.10 -38.64
C VAL A 22 3.10 2.01 -37.66
N LEU A 23 3.38 0.77 -37.99
CA LEU A 23 2.98 -0.42 -37.27
C LEU A 23 4.11 -0.85 -36.33
N ARG A 24 3.77 -1.26 -35.11
CA ARG A 24 4.68 -1.81 -34.12
C ARG A 24 4.26 -3.23 -33.82
N ILE A 25 5.04 -4.19 -34.26
CA ILE A 25 4.76 -5.62 -34.19
C ILE A 25 5.76 -6.24 -33.22
N PRO A 26 5.31 -6.92 -32.15
CA PRO A 26 6.21 -7.64 -31.25
C PRO A 26 6.76 -8.90 -31.90
N ASP A 27 8.03 -9.24 -31.62
CA ASP A 27 8.61 -10.54 -31.97
C ASP A 27 8.41 -11.56 -30.84
N SER A 28 9.00 -12.76 -31.01
CA SER A 28 8.96 -13.84 -30.03
C SER A 28 9.59 -13.51 -28.68
N THR A 29 10.37 -12.43 -28.60
CA THR A 29 11.01 -11.96 -27.36
C THR A 29 10.26 -10.78 -26.74
N GLY A 30 9.15 -10.32 -27.36
CA GLY A 30 8.39 -9.12 -26.96
C GLY A 30 9.04 -7.80 -27.39
N LYS A 31 10.09 -7.83 -28.21
CA LYS A 31 10.71 -6.64 -28.79
C LYS A 31 9.86 -6.11 -29.92
N LEU A 32 9.53 -4.81 -29.88
CA LEU A 32 8.73 -4.16 -30.90
C LEU A 32 9.56 -3.82 -32.13
N HIS A 33 9.15 -4.35 -33.28
CA HIS A 33 9.66 -3.97 -34.59
C HIS A 33 8.74 -2.97 -35.24
N GLN A 34 9.28 -1.85 -35.69
CA GLN A 34 8.54 -0.81 -36.38
C GLN A 34 8.53 -1.07 -37.89
N LYS A 35 7.35 -1.08 -38.52
CA LYS A 35 7.18 -1.23 -39.95
C LYS A 35 6.35 -0.08 -40.53
N TRP A 36 6.82 0.52 -41.58
CA TRP A 36 6.11 1.56 -42.31
C TRP A 36 5.41 0.95 -43.50
N VAL A 37 4.11 1.19 -43.64
CA VAL A 37 3.30 0.72 -44.78
C VAL A 37 2.55 1.90 -45.37
N SER A 38 2.70 2.12 -46.68
CA SER A 38 1.96 3.17 -47.37
C SER A 38 0.51 2.79 -47.45
N THR A 39 -0.40 3.74 -47.21
CA THR A 39 -1.84 3.58 -47.47
C THR A 39 -2.21 3.81 -48.94
N GLY A 40 -1.29 4.39 -49.73
CA GLY A 40 -1.56 4.86 -51.08
C GLY A 40 -2.41 6.10 -51.16
N LEU A 41 -2.97 6.59 -50.06
CA LEU A 41 -3.92 7.70 -50.01
C LEU A 41 -3.19 9.05 -49.83
N PRO A 42 -3.55 10.08 -50.64
CA PRO A 42 -3.12 11.44 -50.38
C PRO A 42 -3.75 11.96 -49.07
N VAL A 43 -3.06 12.90 -48.41
CA VAL A 43 -3.50 13.44 -47.10
C VAL A 43 -4.82 14.15 -47.18
N GLN A 44 -4.98 14.95 -48.25
CA GLN A 44 -6.15 15.81 -48.41
C GLN A 44 -7.44 15.00 -48.57
N GLY A 45 -8.38 15.15 -47.64
CA GLY A 45 -9.72 14.53 -47.69
C GLY A 45 -9.79 13.04 -47.35
N ASN A 46 -8.66 12.36 -47.04
CA ASN A 46 -8.63 10.90 -46.87
C ASN A 46 -8.33 10.41 -45.45
N GLN A 47 -8.36 11.29 -44.43
CA GLN A 47 -7.99 10.90 -43.05
C GLN A 47 -8.87 9.76 -42.48
N ARG A 48 -10.20 9.82 -42.72
CA ARG A 48 -11.14 8.79 -42.27
C ARG A 48 -10.88 7.45 -42.95
N ARG A 49 -10.61 7.44 -44.26
CA ARG A 49 -10.31 6.25 -45.04
C ARG A 49 -8.96 5.65 -44.68
N ALA A 50 -7.95 6.49 -44.42
CA ALA A 50 -6.64 6.04 -43.95
C ALA A 50 -6.73 5.39 -42.56
N LYS A 51 -7.58 5.93 -41.67
CA LYS A 51 -7.82 5.35 -40.35
C LYS A 51 -8.51 3.99 -40.44
N GLN A 52 -9.51 3.82 -41.30
CA GLN A 52 -10.15 2.52 -41.53
C GLN A 52 -9.15 1.46 -42.06
N LEU A 53 -8.24 1.86 -42.96
CA LEU A 53 -7.19 0.96 -43.47
C LEU A 53 -6.21 0.58 -42.34
N LEU A 54 -5.86 1.51 -41.45
CA LEU A 54 -5.02 1.21 -40.29
C LEU A 54 -5.72 0.20 -39.34
N ASP A 55 -6.98 0.47 -38.99
CA ASP A 55 -7.74 -0.39 -38.08
C ASP A 55 -7.89 -1.82 -38.66
N ALA A 56 -8.24 -1.93 -39.95
CA ALA A 56 -8.29 -3.23 -40.64
C ALA A 56 -6.93 -3.96 -40.64
N LYS A 57 -5.84 -3.23 -40.89
CA LYS A 57 -4.49 -3.80 -40.90
C LYS A 57 -4.01 -4.22 -39.51
N LEU A 58 -4.41 -3.50 -38.47
CA LEU A 58 -4.11 -3.90 -37.09
C LEU A 58 -4.82 -5.20 -36.70
N VAL A 59 -6.08 -5.36 -37.08
CA VAL A 59 -6.84 -6.60 -36.85
C VAL A 59 -6.19 -7.78 -37.58
N GLU A 60 -5.83 -7.64 -38.87
CA GLU A 60 -5.15 -8.66 -39.64
C GLU A 60 -3.81 -9.09 -39.01
N LEU A 61 -2.99 -8.10 -38.66
CA LEU A 61 -1.67 -8.36 -38.07
C LEU A 61 -1.74 -8.93 -36.65
N GLN A 62 -2.74 -8.53 -35.87
CA GLN A 62 -2.97 -9.14 -34.56
C GLN A 62 -3.37 -10.62 -34.71
N ALA A 63 -4.29 -10.94 -35.63
CA ALA A 63 -4.69 -12.30 -35.86
C ALA A 63 -3.52 -13.19 -36.38
N ASP A 64 -2.63 -12.62 -37.20
CA ASP A 64 -1.44 -13.35 -37.68
C ASP A 64 -0.40 -13.56 -36.57
N TYR A 65 -0.20 -12.54 -35.71
CA TYR A 65 0.64 -12.63 -34.52
C TYR A 65 0.13 -13.71 -33.56
N ASP A 66 -1.18 -13.72 -33.27
CA ASP A 66 -1.81 -14.69 -32.37
C ASP A 66 -1.71 -16.13 -32.93
N ARG A 67 -1.87 -16.29 -34.25
CA ARG A 67 -1.70 -17.60 -34.94
C ARG A 67 -0.25 -18.10 -34.80
N ARG A 68 0.74 -17.26 -35.06
CA ARG A 68 2.17 -17.59 -34.93
C ARG A 68 2.54 -17.91 -33.48
N SER A 69 2.00 -17.15 -32.53
CA SER A 69 2.21 -17.38 -31.09
C SER A 69 1.67 -18.73 -30.64
N ARG A 70 0.49 -19.10 -31.09
CA ARG A 70 -0.09 -20.46 -30.86
C ARG A 70 0.75 -21.58 -31.46
N GLN A 71 1.18 -21.43 -32.71
CA GLN A 71 1.98 -22.46 -33.41
C GLN A 71 3.39 -22.63 -32.79
N ALA A 72 3.94 -21.55 -32.21
CA ALA A 72 5.24 -21.58 -31.60
C ALA A 72 5.24 -22.03 -30.11
N GLY A 73 4.07 -22.48 -29.58
CA GLY A 73 3.95 -22.92 -28.18
C GLY A 73 4.14 -21.75 -27.16
N TRP A 74 4.03 -20.53 -27.64
CA TRP A 74 4.01 -19.38 -26.70
C TRP A 74 2.69 -19.49 -25.96
N ALA A 75 2.75 -19.63 -24.64
CA ALA A 75 1.60 -19.82 -23.78
C ALA A 75 0.64 -18.63 -23.92
N VAL A 76 -0.22 -18.67 -24.96
CA VAL A 76 -1.48 -17.95 -24.95
C VAL A 76 -2.30 -18.68 -23.91
N ALA A 77 -2.51 -18.08 -22.77
CA ALA A 77 -3.43 -18.62 -21.78
C ALA A 77 -4.73 -18.96 -22.51
N GLU A 78 -5.24 -20.18 -22.30
CA GLU A 78 -6.54 -20.67 -22.78
C GLU A 78 -7.65 -19.88 -22.04
N VAL A 79 -7.80 -18.61 -22.42
CA VAL A 79 -8.58 -17.59 -21.68
C VAL A 79 -10.06 -17.93 -21.67
N GLY A 80 -10.55 -18.63 -22.69
CA GLY A 80 -11.96 -19.03 -22.81
C GLY A 80 -12.27 -20.47 -22.34
N GLU A 81 -11.28 -21.20 -21.82
CA GLU A 81 -11.47 -22.63 -21.44
C GLU A 81 -11.37 -22.84 -19.91
N VAL A 82 -10.80 -21.89 -19.17
CA VAL A 82 -10.56 -22.04 -17.73
C VAL A 82 -11.47 -21.11 -16.94
N PRO A 83 -12.25 -21.62 -15.97
CA PRO A 83 -13.07 -20.81 -15.09
C PRO A 83 -12.23 -19.75 -14.33
N PHE A 84 -12.79 -18.57 -14.16
CA PHE A 84 -12.09 -17.43 -13.53
C PHE A 84 -11.59 -17.74 -12.11
N ASP A 85 -12.36 -18.50 -11.32
CA ASP A 85 -11.91 -18.89 -9.97
C ASP A 85 -10.65 -19.78 -10.02
N GLU A 86 -10.49 -20.60 -11.04
CA GLU A 86 -9.30 -21.42 -11.24
C GLU A 86 -8.09 -20.54 -11.67
N VAL A 87 -8.31 -19.56 -12.53
CA VAL A 87 -7.27 -18.57 -12.89
C VAL A 87 -6.79 -17.84 -11.64
N VAL A 88 -7.72 -17.40 -10.78
CA VAL A 88 -7.37 -16.74 -9.50
C VAL A 88 -6.55 -17.67 -8.60
N ARG A 89 -6.87 -18.97 -8.51
CA ARG A 89 -6.09 -19.96 -7.74
C ARG A 89 -4.66 -20.10 -8.26
N ARG A 90 -4.52 -20.22 -9.59
CA ARG A 90 -3.20 -20.28 -10.24
C ARG A 90 -2.40 -18.99 -10.00
N TRP A 91 -3.07 -17.85 -10.09
CA TRP A 91 -2.49 -16.54 -9.77
C TRP A 91 -2.02 -16.46 -8.29
N MET A 92 -2.84 -16.91 -7.35
CA MET A 92 -2.48 -16.99 -5.93
C MET A 92 -1.24 -17.84 -5.68
N THR A 93 -1.13 -18.99 -6.36
CA THR A 93 0.04 -19.89 -6.25
C THR A 93 1.33 -19.19 -6.67
N ARG A 94 1.29 -18.44 -7.79
CA ARG A 94 2.44 -17.63 -8.24
C ARG A 94 2.78 -16.51 -7.26
N LYS A 95 1.75 -15.78 -6.82
CA LYS A 95 1.93 -14.61 -5.94
C LYS A 95 2.47 -14.95 -4.55
N ARG A 96 2.30 -16.16 -4.08
CA ARG A 96 2.81 -16.61 -2.79
C ARG A 96 4.32 -16.44 -2.64
N ALA A 97 5.08 -16.62 -3.73
CA ALA A 97 6.53 -16.44 -3.73
C ALA A 97 6.98 -15.01 -4.04
N GLU A 98 6.09 -14.17 -4.61
CA GLU A 98 6.45 -12.84 -5.12
C GLU A 98 6.18 -11.71 -4.13
N VAL A 99 5.22 -11.91 -3.22
CA VAL A 99 4.77 -10.83 -2.32
C VAL A 99 5.11 -11.11 -0.86
N ALA A 100 5.15 -10.05 -0.06
CA ALA A 100 5.34 -10.19 1.38
C ALA A 100 4.23 -11.04 2.02
N PRO A 101 4.53 -11.85 3.06
CA PRO A 101 3.55 -12.72 3.72
C PRO A 101 2.28 -12.00 4.19
N SER A 102 2.39 -10.76 4.68
CA SER A 102 1.24 -9.95 5.09
C SER A 102 0.36 -9.50 3.91
N THR A 103 0.94 -9.28 2.74
CA THR A 103 0.18 -8.99 1.52
C THR A 103 -0.54 -10.24 1.04
N PHE A 104 0.13 -11.38 1.10
CA PHE A 104 -0.47 -12.66 0.71
C PHE A 104 -1.64 -13.04 1.62
N GLU A 105 -1.51 -12.86 2.95
CA GLU A 105 -2.63 -13.03 3.90
C GLU A 105 -3.83 -12.14 3.52
N GLY A 106 -3.58 -10.87 3.14
CA GLY A 106 -4.64 -10.00 2.63
C GLY A 106 -5.34 -10.56 1.39
N TYR A 107 -4.59 -11.17 0.47
CA TYR A 107 -5.16 -11.83 -0.70
C TYR A 107 -5.98 -13.08 -0.31
N GLU A 108 -5.53 -13.89 0.65
CA GLU A 108 -6.28 -15.03 1.17
C GLU A 108 -7.64 -14.61 1.75
N HIS A 109 -7.68 -13.50 2.52
CA HIS A 109 -8.92 -12.95 3.06
C HIS A 109 -9.90 -12.51 1.96
N ILE A 110 -9.41 -11.88 0.89
CA ILE A 110 -10.23 -11.47 -0.25
C ILE A 110 -10.73 -12.69 -1.00
N THR A 111 -9.84 -13.63 -1.34
CA THR A 111 -10.18 -14.81 -2.13
C THR A 111 -11.11 -15.78 -1.42
N ALA A 112 -11.15 -15.78 -0.09
CA ALA A 112 -12.10 -16.56 0.70
C ALA A 112 -13.58 -16.26 0.36
N ARG A 113 -13.90 -15.03 -0.08
CA ARG A 113 -15.24 -14.65 -0.56
C ARG A 113 -15.34 -14.66 -2.08
N LEU A 114 -14.30 -14.24 -2.76
CA LEU A 114 -14.25 -14.16 -4.22
C LEU A 114 -14.40 -15.53 -4.89
N LEU A 115 -13.62 -16.52 -4.45
CA LEU A 115 -13.62 -17.84 -5.09
C LEU A 115 -14.98 -18.56 -5.04
N PRO A 116 -15.71 -18.62 -3.90
CA PRO A 116 -17.03 -19.24 -3.88
C PRO A 116 -18.07 -18.54 -4.76
N TYR A 117 -18.00 -17.21 -4.86
CA TYR A 117 -18.90 -16.42 -5.69
C TYR A 117 -18.70 -16.73 -7.17
N PHE A 118 -17.47 -16.62 -7.69
CA PHE A 118 -17.20 -16.86 -9.10
C PHE A 118 -17.26 -18.34 -9.50
N ARG A 119 -16.93 -19.26 -8.59
CA ARG A 119 -17.16 -20.70 -8.83
C ARG A 119 -18.64 -21.02 -9.07
N LYS A 120 -19.57 -20.37 -8.36
CA LYS A 120 -21.00 -20.58 -8.56
C LYS A 120 -21.49 -20.08 -9.92
N LEU A 121 -20.82 -19.05 -10.47
CA LEU A 121 -21.15 -18.47 -11.78
C LEU A 121 -20.55 -19.25 -12.94
N ASP A 122 -19.47 -20.01 -12.68
CA ASP A 122 -18.72 -20.81 -13.66
C ASP A 122 -18.32 -20.05 -14.93
N LEU A 123 -17.96 -18.77 -14.77
CA LEU A 123 -17.59 -17.86 -15.86
C LEU A 123 -16.09 -17.93 -16.14
N THR A 124 -15.74 -17.83 -17.41
CA THR A 124 -14.35 -17.68 -17.88
C THR A 124 -13.91 -16.19 -17.82
N MET A 125 -12.63 -15.90 -18.00
CA MET A 125 -12.11 -14.53 -17.88
C MET A 125 -12.69 -13.55 -18.91
N ASP A 126 -12.97 -14.00 -20.13
CA ASP A 126 -13.57 -13.21 -21.22
C ASP A 126 -15.06 -12.92 -20.99
N GLU A 127 -15.73 -13.74 -20.19
CA GLU A 127 -17.12 -13.55 -19.79
C GLU A 127 -17.29 -12.61 -18.59
N ILE A 128 -16.21 -12.29 -17.88
CA ILE A 128 -16.26 -11.31 -16.78
C ILE A 128 -16.41 -9.89 -17.32
N SER A 129 -17.64 -9.45 -17.41
CA SER A 129 -18.00 -8.08 -17.83
C SER A 129 -17.98 -7.08 -16.66
N PRO A 130 -17.97 -5.76 -16.93
CA PRO A 130 -18.18 -4.74 -15.87
C PRO A 130 -19.45 -4.97 -15.07
N THR A 131 -20.55 -5.38 -15.70
CA THR A 131 -21.84 -5.66 -15.03
C THR A 131 -21.73 -6.84 -14.06
N VAL A 132 -21.01 -7.91 -14.42
CA VAL A 132 -20.74 -9.04 -13.50
C VAL A 132 -19.98 -8.57 -12.26
N LEU A 133 -19.00 -7.67 -12.45
CA LEU A 133 -18.22 -7.11 -11.35
C LEU A 133 -19.04 -6.13 -10.49
N GLU A 134 -19.97 -5.38 -11.09
CA GLU A 134 -20.90 -4.51 -10.35
C GLU A 134 -21.83 -5.36 -9.48
N SER A 135 -22.39 -6.45 -10.01
CA SER A 135 -23.20 -7.41 -9.20
C SER A 135 -22.37 -8.04 -8.07
N TYR A 136 -21.08 -8.30 -8.30
CA TYR A 136 -20.20 -8.74 -7.22
C TYR A 136 -19.98 -7.67 -6.16
N CYS A 137 -19.85 -6.40 -6.53
CA CYS A 137 -19.76 -5.28 -5.58
C CYS A 137 -21.02 -5.15 -4.74
N GLU A 138 -22.20 -5.29 -5.35
CA GLU A 138 -23.50 -5.31 -4.67
C GLU A 138 -23.56 -6.46 -3.67
N PHE A 139 -23.23 -7.68 -4.08
CA PHE A 139 -23.15 -8.85 -3.19
C PHE A 139 -22.25 -8.60 -1.98
N LEU A 140 -21.09 -7.96 -2.15
CA LEU A 140 -20.21 -7.63 -1.03
C LEU A 140 -20.80 -6.55 -0.11
N SER A 141 -21.47 -5.56 -0.68
CA SER A 141 -22.12 -4.47 0.06
C SER A 141 -23.32 -5.00 0.87
N ASP A 142 -24.13 -5.86 0.30
CA ASP A 142 -25.25 -6.54 0.96
C ASP A 142 -24.77 -7.44 2.11
N ALA A 143 -23.58 -8.02 1.98
CA ALA A 143 -22.92 -8.75 3.07
C ALA A 143 -22.33 -7.82 4.16
N GLY A 144 -22.56 -6.49 4.09
CA GLY A 144 -22.13 -5.50 5.09
C GLY A 144 -20.67 -5.08 4.99
N LEU A 145 -19.98 -5.33 3.87
CA LEU A 145 -18.60 -4.90 3.70
C LEU A 145 -18.52 -3.41 3.38
N SER A 146 -17.53 -2.73 3.95
CA SER A 146 -17.29 -1.30 3.66
C SER A 146 -16.85 -1.07 2.21
N ALA A 147 -17.15 0.11 1.67
CA ALA A 147 -16.72 0.54 0.33
C ALA A 147 -15.20 0.35 0.11
N ASN A 148 -14.38 0.62 1.13
CA ASN A 148 -12.93 0.39 1.07
C ASN A 148 -12.58 -1.09 0.89
N THR A 149 -13.29 -1.99 1.58
CA THR A 149 -13.10 -3.44 1.43
C THR A 149 -13.50 -3.89 0.03
N VAL A 150 -14.63 -3.40 -0.50
CA VAL A 150 -15.07 -3.69 -1.89
C VAL A 150 -14.01 -3.24 -2.90
N GLN A 151 -13.43 -2.04 -2.71
CA GLN A 151 -12.35 -1.57 -3.58
C GLN A 151 -11.08 -2.46 -3.51
N HIS A 152 -10.77 -3.06 -2.36
CA HIS A 152 -9.67 -4.03 -2.25
C HIS A 152 -9.95 -5.31 -3.06
N HIS A 153 -11.21 -5.78 -3.09
CA HIS A 153 -11.61 -6.90 -3.95
C HIS A 153 -11.42 -6.58 -5.42
N LEU A 154 -11.87 -5.41 -5.87
CA LEU A 154 -11.66 -4.94 -7.24
C LEU A 154 -10.18 -4.76 -7.58
N ALA A 155 -9.36 -4.30 -6.63
CA ALA A 155 -7.91 -4.15 -6.83
C ALA A 155 -7.23 -5.51 -7.03
N LEU A 156 -7.63 -6.56 -6.32
CA LEU A 156 -7.13 -7.91 -6.53
C LEU A 156 -7.55 -8.42 -7.92
N ILE A 157 -8.84 -8.32 -8.27
CA ILE A 157 -9.34 -8.74 -9.60
C ILE A 157 -8.58 -8.00 -10.71
N ARG A 158 -8.38 -6.69 -10.57
CA ARG A 158 -7.58 -5.87 -11.50
C ARG A 158 -6.16 -6.42 -11.65
N SER A 159 -5.55 -6.86 -10.56
CA SER A 159 -4.19 -7.41 -10.57
C SER A 159 -4.13 -8.76 -11.28
N VAL A 160 -5.14 -9.62 -11.09
CA VAL A 160 -5.27 -10.90 -11.82
C VAL A 160 -5.36 -10.65 -13.33
N PHE A 161 -6.29 -9.79 -13.76
CA PHE A 161 -6.43 -9.44 -15.18
C PHE A 161 -5.16 -8.84 -15.77
N ASN A 162 -4.51 -7.91 -15.06
CA ASN A 162 -3.28 -7.28 -15.54
C ASN A 162 -2.13 -8.29 -15.65
N ASP A 163 -2.06 -9.28 -14.78
CA ASP A 163 -1.03 -10.32 -14.85
C ASP A 163 -1.28 -11.26 -16.06
N GLU A 164 -2.52 -11.68 -16.29
CA GLU A 164 -2.85 -12.51 -17.45
C GLU A 164 -2.68 -11.75 -18.78
N ILE A 165 -3.04 -10.47 -18.84
CA ILE A 165 -2.75 -9.61 -20.01
C ILE A 165 -1.23 -9.49 -20.25
N ARG A 166 -0.42 -9.35 -19.19
CA ARG A 166 1.04 -9.37 -19.31
C ARG A 166 1.59 -10.69 -19.80
N ASN A 167 0.92 -11.79 -19.45
CA ASN A 167 1.26 -13.14 -19.90
C ASN A 167 0.76 -13.46 -21.32
N GLY A 168 0.10 -12.49 -21.98
CA GLY A 168 -0.32 -12.61 -23.38
C GLY A 168 -1.80 -12.90 -23.59
N ALA A 169 -2.62 -12.92 -22.53
CA ALA A 169 -4.06 -13.10 -22.69
C ALA A 169 -4.69 -11.96 -23.52
N PRO A 170 -5.42 -12.25 -24.59
CA PRO A 170 -6.00 -11.26 -25.50
C PRO A 170 -7.33 -10.68 -24.96
N ILE A 171 -7.32 -10.22 -23.71
CA ILE A 171 -8.50 -9.70 -23.01
C ILE A 171 -8.29 -8.26 -22.56
N LEU A 172 -9.39 -7.57 -22.29
CA LEU A 172 -9.39 -6.26 -21.66
C LEU A 172 -9.66 -6.42 -20.16
N ASN A 173 -9.09 -5.51 -19.36
CA ASN A 173 -9.37 -5.50 -17.92
C ASN A 173 -10.70 -4.78 -17.65
N PRO A 174 -11.79 -5.52 -17.31
CA PRO A 174 -13.12 -4.93 -17.13
C PRO A 174 -13.22 -4.02 -15.91
N VAL A 175 -12.33 -4.18 -14.92
CA VAL A 175 -12.34 -3.39 -13.68
C VAL A 175 -12.19 -1.89 -13.93
N LYS A 176 -11.63 -1.49 -15.07
CA LYS A 176 -11.49 -0.08 -15.44
C LYS A 176 -12.82 0.61 -15.69
N CYS A 177 -13.85 -0.13 -16.08
CA CYS A 177 -15.19 0.35 -16.42
C CYS A 177 -16.21 0.19 -15.28
N VAL A 178 -15.81 -0.43 -14.16
CA VAL A 178 -16.70 -0.68 -13.02
C VAL A 178 -16.89 0.59 -12.19
N LYS A 179 -18.13 0.91 -11.84
CA LYS A 179 -18.47 1.95 -10.87
C LYS A 179 -18.21 1.44 -9.45
N ALA A 180 -16.99 1.62 -8.98
CA ALA A 180 -16.65 1.25 -7.61
C ALA A 180 -17.37 2.15 -6.59
N PRO A 181 -17.80 1.61 -5.43
CA PRO A 181 -18.40 2.42 -4.38
C PRO A 181 -17.41 3.49 -3.89
N ARG A 182 -17.92 4.69 -3.61
CA ARG A 182 -17.11 5.79 -3.09
C ARG A 182 -16.65 5.48 -1.68
N VAL A 183 -15.35 5.62 -1.46
CA VAL A 183 -14.78 5.55 -0.11
C VAL A 183 -14.84 6.94 0.50
N GLU A 184 -15.56 7.08 1.59
CA GLU A 184 -15.49 8.30 2.40
C GLU A 184 -14.10 8.38 3.02
N MET A 185 -13.52 9.58 3.00
CA MET A 185 -12.24 9.79 3.67
C MET A 185 -12.42 9.58 5.16
N PHE A 186 -11.81 8.53 5.69
CA PHE A 186 -11.82 8.27 7.11
C PHE A 186 -11.07 9.40 7.83
N GLN A 187 -11.81 10.23 8.53
CA GLN A 187 -11.27 11.18 9.49
C GLN A 187 -11.03 10.42 10.80
N GLY A 188 -9.81 9.92 10.98
CA GLY A 188 -9.44 9.24 12.23
C GLY A 188 -9.58 10.22 13.40
N GLU A 189 -10.23 9.79 14.48
CA GLU A 189 -10.22 10.54 15.73
C GLU A 189 -8.78 10.72 16.21
N THR A 190 -8.44 11.94 16.61
CA THR A 190 -7.15 12.33 17.16
C THR A 190 -7.32 12.83 18.59
N LEU A 191 -6.27 12.77 19.38
CA LEU A 191 -6.29 13.22 20.76
C LEU A 191 -5.76 14.64 20.88
N SER A 192 -6.44 15.47 21.67
CA SER A 192 -5.91 16.77 22.11
C SER A 192 -4.72 16.58 23.09
N VAL A 193 -3.93 17.64 23.32
CA VAL A 193 -2.82 17.62 24.29
C VAL A 193 -3.29 17.18 25.67
N LYS A 194 -4.47 17.67 26.13
CA LYS A 194 -5.07 17.25 27.40
C LYS A 194 -5.38 15.75 27.43
N GLN A 195 -5.93 15.21 26.36
CA GLN A 195 -6.25 13.80 26.25
C GLN A 195 -5.00 12.92 26.15
N ILE A 196 -3.90 13.41 25.55
CA ILE A 196 -2.60 12.73 25.58
C ILE A 196 -2.07 12.63 27.01
N GLY A 197 -2.19 13.68 27.81
CA GLY A 197 -1.86 13.63 29.23
C GLY A 197 -2.69 12.58 30.00
N GLN A 198 -3.99 12.46 29.69
CA GLN A 198 -4.85 11.42 30.24
C GLN A 198 -4.44 10.01 29.76
N LEU A 199 -4.11 9.88 28.47
CA LEU A 199 -3.61 8.62 27.91
C LEU A 199 -2.34 8.15 28.62
N PHE A 200 -1.38 9.04 28.84
CA PHE A 200 -0.13 8.68 29.51
C PHE A 200 -0.36 8.24 30.97
N ARG A 201 -1.29 8.90 31.69
CA ARG A 201 -1.70 8.45 33.02
C ARG A 201 -2.41 7.09 33.01
N LEU A 202 -3.31 6.87 32.01
CA LEU A 202 -4.02 5.60 31.86
C LEU A 202 -3.07 4.41 31.71
N PHE A 203 -1.91 4.61 31.05
CA PHE A 203 -0.93 3.57 30.80
C PHE A 203 0.31 3.65 31.69
N GLU A 204 0.29 4.45 32.75
CA GLU A 204 1.40 4.51 33.72
C GLU A 204 1.61 3.16 34.38
N GLY A 205 2.85 2.64 34.34
CA GLY A 205 3.21 1.30 34.82
C GLY A 205 2.72 0.12 33.98
N ASP A 206 2.03 0.39 32.85
CA ASP A 206 1.52 -0.64 31.95
C ASP A 206 2.64 -1.25 31.08
N PRO A 207 2.62 -2.56 30.75
CA PRO A 207 3.62 -3.19 29.90
C PRO A 207 3.86 -2.53 28.54
N ILE A 208 2.85 -1.82 27.99
CA ILE A 208 2.95 -1.13 26.70
C ILE A 208 3.09 0.40 26.84
N GLU A 209 3.31 0.95 28.03
CA GLU A 209 3.43 2.39 28.27
C GLU A 209 4.46 3.04 27.33
N ASP A 210 5.68 2.52 27.29
CA ASP A 210 6.75 3.08 26.45
C ASP A 210 6.42 2.96 24.94
N ILE A 211 5.71 1.91 24.54
CA ILE A 211 5.23 1.75 23.16
C ILE A 211 4.26 2.88 22.78
N ILE A 212 3.36 3.23 23.69
CA ILE A 212 2.39 4.33 23.48
C ILE A 212 3.09 5.67 23.40
N ARG A 213 4.01 5.96 24.33
CA ARG A 213 4.77 7.22 24.33
C ARG A 213 5.56 7.40 23.05
N ILE A 214 6.28 6.37 22.61
CA ILE A 214 7.01 6.35 21.33
C ILE A 214 6.05 6.53 20.15
N GLY A 215 4.89 5.90 20.20
CA GLY A 215 3.86 6.03 19.17
C GLY A 215 3.30 7.45 19.04
N VAL A 216 3.11 8.16 20.15
CA VAL A 216 2.64 9.55 20.15
C VAL A 216 3.76 10.52 19.77
N ILE A 217 4.94 10.39 20.38
CA ILE A 217 6.05 11.36 20.21
C ILE A 217 6.62 11.27 18.80
N TYR A 218 6.98 10.07 18.32
CA TYR A 218 7.64 9.90 17.02
C TYR A 218 6.70 9.49 15.88
N GLY A 219 5.42 9.27 16.16
CA GLY A 219 4.45 8.86 15.14
C GLY A 219 4.79 7.55 14.45
N LEU A 220 5.56 6.65 15.10
CA LEU A 220 6.00 5.39 14.51
C LEU A 220 4.82 4.44 14.28
N ARG A 221 4.93 3.60 13.23
CA ARG A 221 3.98 2.50 13.06
C ARG A 221 4.21 1.44 14.14
N ARG A 222 3.14 0.78 14.60
CA ARG A 222 3.23 -0.31 15.59
C ARG A 222 4.32 -1.33 15.25
N SER A 223 4.41 -1.74 13.99
CA SER A 223 5.41 -2.70 13.52
C SER A 223 6.85 -2.17 13.59
N GLU A 224 7.05 -0.85 13.42
CA GLU A 224 8.34 -0.18 13.56
C GLU A 224 8.74 -0.11 15.04
N ILE A 225 7.82 0.25 15.94
CA ILE A 225 8.08 0.30 17.38
C ILE A 225 8.50 -1.09 17.88
N LEU A 226 7.74 -2.13 17.55
CA LEU A 226 8.06 -3.50 17.95
C LEU A 226 9.32 -4.05 17.27
N GLY A 227 9.73 -3.45 16.16
CA GLY A 227 10.97 -3.75 15.46
C GLY A 227 12.21 -3.08 16.06
N LEU A 228 12.08 -2.16 17.01
CA LEU A 228 13.22 -1.47 17.61
C LEU A 228 14.15 -2.45 18.32
N ARG A 229 15.45 -2.27 18.07
CA ARG A 229 16.53 -3.05 18.68
C ARG A 229 17.41 -2.15 19.52
N TRP A 230 18.08 -2.73 20.51
CA TRP A 230 19.07 -1.99 21.30
C TRP A 230 20.23 -1.48 20.46
N SER A 231 20.59 -2.21 19.40
CA SER A 231 21.60 -1.81 18.41
C SER A 231 21.19 -0.59 17.53
N ASP A 232 19.89 -0.21 17.53
CA ASP A 232 19.39 0.97 16.82
C ASP A 232 19.37 2.24 17.70
N ILE A 233 19.74 2.13 18.98
CA ILE A 233 19.67 3.19 19.97
C ILE A 233 21.08 3.56 20.42
N ASP A 234 21.51 4.74 20.04
CA ASP A 234 22.74 5.32 20.54
C ASP A 234 22.42 6.28 21.70
N PHE A 235 22.77 5.86 22.92
CA PHE A 235 22.53 6.66 24.11
C PHE A 235 23.55 7.78 24.30
N GLU A 236 24.73 7.70 23.65
CA GLU A 236 25.80 8.71 23.73
C GLU A 236 25.46 9.87 22.79
N THR A 237 25.26 9.60 21.53
CA THR A 237 24.87 10.63 20.55
C THR A 237 23.40 11.04 20.67
N GLY A 238 22.59 10.28 21.42
CA GLY A 238 21.16 10.54 21.57
C GLY A 238 20.38 10.31 20.28
N THR A 239 20.68 9.23 19.55
CA THR A 239 20.05 8.93 18.26
C THR A 239 19.24 7.64 18.32
N LEU A 240 18.00 7.69 17.80
CA LEU A 240 17.11 6.55 17.60
C LEU A 240 16.96 6.29 16.09
N GLN A 241 17.33 5.12 15.61
CA GLN A 241 17.24 4.75 14.20
C GLN A 241 16.09 3.78 13.96
N ILE A 242 15.30 4.01 12.90
CA ILE A 242 14.19 3.14 12.50
C ILE A 242 14.63 2.33 11.29
N ARG A 243 14.96 1.04 11.51
CA ARG A 243 15.51 0.14 10.50
C ARG A 243 14.75 -1.15 10.33
N HIS A 244 14.00 -1.55 11.36
CA HIS A 244 13.41 -2.87 11.47
C HIS A 244 11.89 -2.76 11.67
N LYS A 245 11.18 -3.83 11.33
CA LYS A 245 9.76 -3.98 11.63
C LYS A 245 9.44 -5.41 12.06
N VAL A 246 8.45 -5.53 12.93
CA VAL A 246 7.86 -6.83 13.31
C VAL A 246 6.40 -6.82 12.91
N ALA A 247 6.03 -7.78 12.10
CA ALA A 247 4.64 -8.03 11.70
C ALA A 247 4.21 -9.39 12.22
N GLU A 248 2.92 -9.56 12.45
CA GLU A 248 2.32 -10.84 12.74
C GLU A 248 1.45 -11.23 11.56
N VAL A 249 1.68 -12.40 11.02
CA VAL A 249 0.98 -12.93 9.84
C VAL A 249 0.55 -14.36 10.08
N ARG A 250 -0.51 -14.79 9.42
CA ARG A 250 -0.95 -16.17 9.44
C ARG A 250 -0.28 -16.93 8.29
N ILE A 251 0.57 -17.90 8.64
CA ILE A 251 1.24 -18.78 7.69
C ILE A 251 0.76 -20.19 7.98
N ASN A 252 0.17 -20.86 6.99
CA ASN A 252 -0.39 -22.21 7.12
C ASN A 252 -1.37 -22.33 8.32
N GLY A 253 -2.24 -21.34 8.49
CA GLY A 253 -3.25 -21.28 9.56
C GLY A 253 -2.71 -20.90 10.95
N LYS A 254 -1.38 -20.82 11.15
CA LYS A 254 -0.74 -20.45 12.42
C LYS A 254 -0.21 -19.02 12.38
N ARG A 255 -0.43 -18.25 13.46
CA ARG A 255 0.15 -16.90 13.61
C ARG A 255 1.64 -17.00 13.89
N GLN A 256 2.43 -16.21 13.17
CA GLN A 256 3.88 -16.16 13.29
C GLN A 256 4.37 -14.72 13.23
N LEU A 257 5.38 -14.40 14.05
CA LEU A 257 6.06 -13.11 13.99
C LEU A 257 7.10 -13.13 12.87
N VAL A 258 6.89 -12.27 11.90
CA VAL A 258 7.83 -12.03 10.80
C VAL A 258 8.66 -10.79 11.13
N ARG A 259 9.98 -11.02 11.27
CA ARG A 259 10.98 -9.98 11.49
C ARG A 259 11.56 -9.57 10.15
N SER A 260 11.54 -8.30 9.82
CA SER A 260 12.04 -7.82 8.53
C SER A 260 12.97 -6.62 8.73
N ASN A 261 14.10 -6.68 8.07
CA ASN A 261 15.02 -5.55 7.92
C ASN A 261 14.64 -4.66 6.73
N ASP A 262 13.69 -5.13 5.89
CA ASP A 262 13.18 -4.38 4.76
C ASP A 262 11.99 -3.53 5.21
N LEU A 263 12.26 -2.27 5.46
CA LEU A 263 11.23 -1.26 5.48
C LEU A 263 10.76 -1.07 4.03
N LYS A 264 9.45 -0.95 3.83
CA LYS A 264 8.78 -0.96 2.52
C LYS A 264 9.34 0.07 1.52
N THR A 265 10.03 1.10 2.00
CA THR A 265 10.65 2.17 1.19
C THR A 265 11.87 2.73 1.94
N GLU A 266 12.81 3.32 1.21
CA GLU A 266 13.94 4.06 1.80
C GLU A 266 13.48 5.22 2.70
N ALA A 267 12.39 5.90 2.35
CA ALA A 267 11.78 6.94 3.18
C ALA A 267 11.33 6.44 4.58
N SER A 268 11.17 5.13 4.75
CA SER A 268 10.86 4.54 6.06
C SER A 268 12.08 4.41 6.96
N ARG A 269 13.31 4.44 6.40
CA ARG A 269 14.56 4.49 7.16
C ARG A 269 14.81 5.93 7.57
N ARG A 270 14.74 6.21 8.85
CA ARG A 270 14.89 7.55 9.41
C ARG A 270 15.49 7.50 10.81
N ALA A 271 16.11 8.57 11.21
CA ALA A 271 16.67 8.73 12.52
C ALA A 271 15.98 9.89 13.24
N PHE A 272 15.85 9.78 14.54
CA PHE A 272 15.31 10.82 15.41
C PHE A 272 16.29 11.16 16.53
N PRO A 273 16.30 12.39 16.99
CA PRO A 273 16.91 12.71 18.28
C PRO A 273 16.12 12.00 19.39
N LEU A 274 16.84 11.40 20.31
CA LEU A 274 16.26 10.71 21.45
C LEU A 274 15.90 11.73 22.53
N SER A 275 14.60 11.97 22.75
CA SER A 275 14.16 12.87 23.80
C SER A 275 14.58 12.36 25.19
N ASP A 276 14.80 13.25 26.16
CA ASP A 276 15.28 12.87 27.49
C ASP A 276 14.31 11.96 28.23
N ASP A 277 12.99 12.17 28.11
CA ASP A 277 11.97 11.27 28.68
C ASP A 277 12.12 9.86 28.11
N ILE A 278 12.17 9.71 26.79
CA ILE A 278 12.30 8.40 26.14
C ILE A 278 13.67 7.77 26.44
N ARG A 279 14.75 8.57 26.48
CA ARG A 279 16.10 8.10 26.86
C ARG A 279 16.10 7.45 28.25
N GLN A 280 15.52 8.14 29.24
CA GLN A 280 15.46 7.64 30.62
C GLN A 280 14.58 6.38 30.73
N ARG A 281 13.45 6.35 30.03
CA ARG A 281 12.55 5.20 29.99
C ARG A 281 13.22 3.98 29.37
N LEU A 282 13.89 4.15 28.24
CA LEU A 282 14.61 3.05 27.59
C LEU A 282 15.78 2.54 28.43
N LYS A 283 16.50 3.40 29.15
CA LYS A 283 17.53 2.98 30.13
C LYS A 283 16.91 2.13 31.26
N ARG A 284 15.79 2.60 31.85
CA ARG A 284 15.07 1.83 32.89
C ARG A 284 14.58 0.48 32.35
N ARG A 285 14.02 0.47 31.17
CA ARG A 285 13.56 -0.76 30.50
C ARG A 285 14.70 -1.75 30.26
N LYS A 286 15.87 -1.27 29.83
CA LYS A 286 17.06 -2.10 29.63
C LYS A 286 17.50 -2.73 30.94
N ALA A 287 17.59 -1.96 32.00
CA ALA A 287 17.93 -2.47 33.35
C ALA A 287 16.91 -3.53 33.83
N GLN A 288 15.60 -3.29 33.63
CA GLN A 288 14.54 -4.23 34.00
C GLN A 288 14.64 -5.56 33.21
N ILE A 289 15.00 -5.50 31.92
CA ILE A 289 15.23 -6.68 31.09
C ILE A 289 16.43 -7.49 31.60
N GLU A 290 17.52 -6.81 31.95
CA GLU A 290 18.73 -7.45 32.51
C GLU A 290 18.44 -8.09 33.86
N GLU A 291 17.69 -7.42 34.73
CA GLU A 291 17.24 -7.97 36.03
C GLU A 291 16.36 -9.22 35.83
N ASN A 292 15.38 -9.17 34.92
CA ASN A 292 14.52 -10.30 34.60
C ASN A 292 15.32 -11.49 34.06
N ARG A 293 16.32 -11.21 33.21
CA ARG A 293 17.23 -12.21 32.65
C ARG A 293 18.05 -12.89 33.74
N ALA A 294 18.54 -12.13 34.70
CA ALA A 294 19.35 -12.69 35.82
C ALA A 294 18.50 -13.54 36.76
N LYS A 295 17.24 -13.15 37.03
CA LYS A 295 16.36 -13.83 37.98
C LYS A 295 15.69 -15.10 37.42
N LYS A 296 15.51 -15.21 36.11
CA LYS A 296 14.71 -16.29 35.51
C LYS A 296 15.56 -17.40 34.89
N ARG A 297 15.42 -18.63 35.41
CA ARG A 297 16.12 -19.81 34.88
C ARG A 297 15.81 -20.13 33.41
N ARG A 298 14.62 -19.76 32.92
CA ARG A 298 14.15 -19.98 31.53
C ARG A 298 13.84 -18.67 30.86
N TYR A 299 14.84 -17.79 30.72
CA TYR A 299 14.70 -16.56 29.98
C TYR A 299 15.02 -16.77 28.49
N ARG A 300 14.16 -16.25 27.60
CA ARG A 300 14.35 -16.40 26.16
C ARG A 300 15.37 -15.36 25.66
N THR A 301 16.48 -15.84 25.12
CA THR A 301 17.56 -14.99 24.60
C THR A 301 17.49 -14.73 23.08
N ALA A 302 16.66 -15.47 22.35
CA ALA A 302 16.54 -15.35 20.89
C ALA A 302 16.07 -13.95 20.43
N ASP A 303 15.36 -13.20 21.30
CA ASP A 303 14.86 -11.87 21.05
C ASP A 303 15.61 -10.79 21.88
N ALA A 304 16.82 -11.09 22.40
CA ALA A 304 17.53 -10.25 23.36
C ALA A 304 17.92 -8.86 22.85
N ASP A 305 18.07 -8.68 21.55
CA ASP A 305 18.35 -7.36 20.93
C ASP A 305 17.08 -6.49 20.79
N TYR A 306 15.88 -7.08 20.93
CA TYR A 306 14.65 -6.29 20.82
C TYR A 306 14.33 -5.54 22.11
N VAL A 307 13.86 -4.29 21.95
CA VAL A 307 13.50 -3.40 23.05
C VAL A 307 12.22 -3.86 23.76
N PHE A 308 11.23 -4.33 22.98
CA PHE A 308 9.88 -4.63 23.48
C PHE A 308 9.64 -6.13 23.63
N VAL A 309 10.24 -6.69 24.66
CA VAL A 309 10.03 -8.08 25.10
C VAL A 309 9.21 -8.14 26.40
N ASP A 310 8.55 -9.27 26.63
CA ASP A 310 7.88 -9.56 27.89
C ASP A 310 8.86 -9.91 29.02
N ALA A 311 8.33 -10.13 30.22
CA ALA A 311 9.14 -10.50 31.38
C ALA A 311 9.92 -11.83 31.23
N ASN A 312 9.63 -12.64 30.21
CA ASN A 312 10.32 -13.89 29.91
C ASN A 312 11.29 -13.77 28.71
N GLY A 313 11.47 -12.54 28.17
CA GLY A 313 12.33 -12.27 27.03
C GLY A 313 11.71 -12.60 25.67
N LYS A 314 10.40 -12.86 25.61
CA LYS A 314 9.69 -13.10 24.35
C LYS A 314 9.24 -11.76 23.75
N LEU A 315 9.51 -11.56 22.47
CA LEU A 315 9.06 -10.39 21.73
C LEU A 315 7.53 -10.23 21.83
N LEU A 316 7.06 -9.00 22.13
CA LEU A 316 5.64 -8.70 22.19
C LEU A 316 5.02 -8.81 20.79
N SER A 317 3.83 -9.44 20.72
CA SER A 317 3.14 -9.55 19.44
C SER A 317 2.39 -8.26 19.10
N PRO A 318 2.33 -7.90 17.81
CA PRO A 318 1.53 -6.79 17.34
C PRO A 318 0.05 -6.87 17.71
N GLU A 319 -0.52 -8.06 17.75
CA GLU A 319 -1.91 -8.29 18.16
C GLU A 319 -2.11 -7.97 19.62
N TYR A 320 -1.24 -8.52 20.51
CA TYR A 320 -1.30 -8.22 21.94
C TYR A 320 -1.31 -6.72 22.21
N VAL A 321 -0.39 -5.97 21.59
CA VAL A 321 -0.31 -4.52 21.78
C VAL A 321 -1.60 -3.82 21.32
N SER A 322 -2.19 -4.23 20.18
CA SER A 322 -3.43 -3.62 19.70
C SER A 322 -4.65 -3.97 20.53
N ASP A 323 -4.76 -5.21 20.97
CA ASP A 323 -5.92 -5.68 21.72
C ASP A 323 -5.87 -5.14 23.15
N HIS A 324 -4.69 -5.12 23.77
CA HIS A 324 -4.49 -4.53 25.08
C HIS A 324 -4.78 -3.00 25.04
N PHE A 325 -4.25 -2.29 24.05
CA PHE A 325 -4.55 -0.87 23.85
C PHE A 325 -6.07 -0.64 23.68
N ARG A 326 -6.71 -1.42 22.81
CA ARG A 326 -8.15 -1.30 22.55
C ARG A 326 -8.97 -1.55 23.81
N TRP A 327 -8.60 -2.57 24.58
CA TRP A 327 -9.27 -2.90 25.83
C TRP A 327 -9.14 -1.76 26.85
N ARG A 328 -7.95 -1.21 27.05
CA ARG A 328 -7.71 -0.07 27.97
C ARG A 328 -8.50 1.17 27.57
N ILE A 329 -8.48 1.51 26.28
CA ILE A 329 -9.23 2.68 25.75
C ILE A 329 -10.75 2.47 25.88
N ALA A 330 -11.26 1.26 25.65
CA ALA A 330 -12.68 0.97 25.78
C ALA A 330 -13.19 1.13 27.22
N HIS A 331 -12.30 0.97 28.23
CA HIS A 331 -12.60 1.12 29.65
C HIS A 331 -12.11 2.47 30.20
N SER A 332 -12.05 3.50 29.39
CA SER A 332 -11.66 4.86 29.77
C SER A 332 -12.62 5.89 29.15
N ASP A 333 -12.53 7.13 29.64
CA ASP A 333 -13.29 8.27 29.09
C ASP A 333 -12.61 8.91 27.86
N LEU A 334 -11.54 8.29 27.33
CA LEU A 334 -10.87 8.76 26.12
C LEU A 334 -11.67 8.40 24.86
N PRO A 335 -11.53 9.21 23.79
CA PRO A 335 -12.09 8.86 22.48
C PRO A 335 -11.63 7.46 22.04
N LYS A 336 -12.52 6.70 21.40
CA LYS A 336 -12.26 5.32 20.97
C LYS A 336 -11.34 5.26 19.75
N ILE A 337 -10.08 5.61 19.97
CA ILE A 337 -9.05 5.54 18.94
C ILE A 337 -8.46 4.12 18.83
N ARG A 338 -7.98 3.78 17.64
CA ARG A 338 -7.14 2.59 17.42
C ARG A 338 -5.67 2.94 17.67
N PHE A 339 -4.81 1.95 17.89
CA PHE A 339 -3.37 2.18 18.08
C PHE A 339 -2.75 3.06 16.96
N HIS A 340 -3.15 2.86 15.71
CA HIS A 340 -2.69 3.68 14.60
C HIS A 340 -3.15 5.16 14.69
N GLY A 341 -4.20 5.44 15.46
CA GLY A 341 -4.65 6.79 15.79
C GLY A 341 -3.60 7.63 16.54
N LEU A 342 -2.66 6.99 17.26
CA LEU A 342 -1.54 7.69 17.89
C LEU A 342 -0.66 8.41 16.86
N ARG A 343 -0.43 7.77 15.72
CA ARG A 343 0.30 8.37 14.61
C ARG A 343 -0.49 9.49 13.93
N HIS A 344 -1.80 9.36 13.81
CA HIS A 344 -2.66 10.45 13.34
C HIS A 344 -2.63 11.63 14.30
N THR A 345 -2.70 11.36 15.61
CA THR A 345 -2.55 12.38 16.66
C THR A 345 -1.22 13.11 16.53
N CYS A 346 -0.10 12.40 16.38
CA CYS A 346 1.21 13.01 16.15
C CYS A 346 1.20 13.94 14.92
N ALA A 347 0.67 13.47 13.78
CA ALA A 347 0.60 14.26 12.56
C ALA A 347 -0.25 15.55 12.75
N THR A 348 -1.40 15.42 13.40
CA THR A 348 -2.32 16.54 13.66
C THR A 348 -1.67 17.58 14.59
N LEU A 349 -0.98 17.13 15.64
CA LEU A 349 -0.28 18.04 16.54
C LEU A 349 0.84 18.80 15.84
N LEU A 350 1.68 18.10 15.05
CA LEU A 350 2.73 18.76 14.29
C LEU A 350 2.17 19.81 13.33
N LEU A 351 1.02 19.54 12.72
CA LEU A 351 0.36 20.49 11.84
C LEU A 351 -0.17 21.71 12.62
N HIS A 352 -0.80 21.48 13.78
CA HIS A 352 -1.27 22.58 14.64
C HIS A 352 -0.12 23.46 15.17
N GLU A 353 1.04 22.88 15.38
CA GLU A 353 2.26 23.60 15.77
C GLU A 353 3.00 24.25 14.59
N GLY A 354 2.37 24.29 13.39
CA GLY A 354 2.88 25.01 12.23
C GLY A 354 3.86 24.23 11.34
N CYS A 355 4.08 22.93 11.60
CA CYS A 355 4.90 22.12 10.71
C CYS A 355 4.23 21.95 9.34
N SER A 356 4.98 22.16 8.27
CA SER A 356 4.48 21.94 6.91
C SER A 356 4.15 20.46 6.65
N LEU A 357 3.23 20.20 5.73
CA LEU A 357 2.91 18.83 5.31
C LEU A 357 4.15 18.05 4.80
N ARG A 358 5.15 18.73 4.29
CA ARG A 358 6.40 18.12 3.81
C ARG A 358 7.30 17.69 4.97
N GLU A 359 7.39 18.48 6.02
CA GLU A 359 8.11 18.12 7.25
C GLU A 359 7.42 16.95 7.94
N ILE A 360 6.08 16.98 8.04
CA ILE A 360 5.28 15.87 8.59
C ILE A 360 5.46 14.60 7.76
N GLN A 361 5.49 14.70 6.42
CA GLN A 361 5.77 13.56 5.55
C GLN A 361 7.12 12.93 5.87
N SER A 362 8.16 13.75 5.97
CA SER A 362 9.52 13.32 6.30
C SER A 362 9.57 12.69 7.69
N TYR A 363 9.01 13.37 8.70
CA TYR A 363 8.98 12.91 10.08
C TYR A 363 8.30 11.56 10.22
N LEU A 364 7.14 11.39 9.61
CA LEU A 364 6.40 10.14 9.66
C LEU A 364 6.96 9.06 8.74
N GLY A 365 7.75 9.40 7.72
CA GLY A 365 8.23 8.46 6.70
C GLY A 365 7.09 7.96 5.81
N HIS A 366 6.30 8.88 5.26
CA HIS A 366 5.28 8.57 4.27
C HIS A 366 5.93 8.49 2.88
N ALA A 367 5.82 7.34 2.22
CA ALA A 367 6.34 7.13 0.87
C ALA A 367 5.63 7.98 -0.19
N SER A 368 4.37 8.37 0.06
CA SER A 368 3.56 9.20 -0.83
C SER A 368 3.06 10.45 -0.11
N TYR A 369 3.22 11.59 -0.76
CA TYR A 369 2.65 12.85 -0.30
C TYR A 369 1.13 12.79 -0.13
N LEU A 370 0.42 12.06 -1.00
CA LEU A 370 -1.02 11.80 -0.89
C LEU A 370 -1.44 11.19 0.46
N THR A 371 -0.55 10.49 1.15
CA THR A 371 -0.84 9.97 2.49
C THR A 371 -0.87 11.10 3.52
N THR A 372 -0.06 12.13 3.32
CA THR A 372 0.04 13.29 4.22
C THR A 372 -1.03 14.35 3.91
N THR A 373 -1.49 14.47 2.65
CA THR A 373 -2.58 15.39 2.28
C THR A 373 -3.93 15.05 2.94
N ARG A 374 -4.05 13.88 3.55
CA ARG A 374 -5.21 13.55 4.41
C ARG A 374 -5.36 14.50 5.61
N TYR A 375 -4.30 15.19 5.99
CA TYR A 375 -4.31 16.18 7.06
C TYR A 375 -4.51 17.61 6.54
N ALA A 376 -4.48 17.85 5.23
CA ALA A 376 -4.58 19.18 4.63
C ALA A 376 -5.90 19.91 4.93
N HIS A 377 -6.98 19.16 5.20
CA HIS A 377 -8.27 19.75 5.58
C HIS A 377 -8.31 20.28 7.01
N ILE A 378 -7.33 19.90 7.85
CA ILE A 378 -7.18 20.38 9.24
C ILE A 378 -6.46 21.74 9.25
N ASP A 379 -5.83 22.12 8.14
CA ASP A 379 -4.96 23.28 7.96
C ASP A 379 -5.76 24.61 7.73
N ALA A 380 -6.83 24.83 8.51
CA ALA A 380 -7.59 26.09 8.44
C ALA A 380 -6.75 27.30 8.91
N HIS A 381 -5.79 27.07 9.82
CA HIS A 381 -4.91 28.13 10.36
C HIS A 381 -3.76 28.52 9.41
N SER A 382 -3.43 27.72 8.41
CA SER A 382 -2.30 28.03 7.51
C SER A 382 -2.55 29.27 6.67
N LYS A 383 -3.80 29.58 6.34
CA LYS A 383 -4.15 30.80 5.59
C LYS A 383 -4.09 32.04 6.49
N GLU A 384 -4.54 31.94 7.72
CA GLU A 384 -4.47 33.03 8.71
C GLU A 384 -3.00 33.29 9.07
N HIS A 385 -2.23 32.26 9.36
CA HIS A 385 -0.80 32.37 9.65
C HIS A 385 0.01 32.89 8.43
N ALA A 386 -0.30 32.42 7.21
CA ALA A 386 0.31 32.96 6.00
C ALA A 386 -0.03 34.44 5.80
N LEU A 387 -1.27 34.85 6.12
CA LEU A 387 -1.69 36.24 6.04
C LEU A 387 -0.97 37.10 7.09
N GLU A 388 -0.80 36.59 8.32
CA GLU A 388 -0.03 37.26 9.38
C GLU A 388 1.44 37.46 8.97
N ILE A 389 2.09 36.41 8.41
CA ILE A 389 3.45 36.50 7.89
C ILE A 389 3.53 37.55 6.76
N MET A 390 2.62 37.49 5.79
CA MET A 390 2.60 38.45 4.68
C MET A 390 2.35 39.89 5.18
N SER A 391 1.45 40.07 6.16
CA SER A 391 1.17 41.35 6.74
C SER A 391 2.40 41.88 7.53
N ALA A 392 3.10 41.00 8.24
CA ALA A 392 4.32 41.38 8.97
C ALA A 392 5.45 41.79 8.00
N VAL A 393 5.66 41.03 6.93
CA VAL A 393 6.66 41.32 5.88
C VAL A 393 6.36 42.62 5.16
N LEU A 394 5.09 42.84 4.79
CA LEU A 394 4.69 44.07 4.07
C LEU A 394 4.65 45.32 4.95
N ASN A 395 4.40 45.19 6.25
CA ASN A 395 4.45 46.33 7.19
C ASN A 395 5.88 46.74 7.54
N VAL A 396 6.89 45.87 7.36
CA VAL A 396 8.31 46.23 7.55
C VAL A 396 8.79 47.19 6.45
N ASP A 397 8.24 47.12 5.24
CA ASP A 397 8.60 47.98 4.12
C ASP A 397 7.98 49.41 4.19
N GLN A 398 7.05 49.65 5.12
CA GLN A 398 6.44 51.00 5.31
C GLN A 398 7.18 51.83 6.38
N ASN A 399 8.15 51.28 7.08
CA ASN A 399 8.92 51.95 8.14
C ASN A 399 10.41 52.17 7.81
N ASN A 400 10.79 52.05 6.53
CA ASN A 400 12.08 52.46 5.96
C ASN A 400 11.77 53.49 4.82
#